data_900435abd69240c005ba0c509b9ad218
#
_entry.id   900435abd69240c005ba0c509b9ad218
#
_cell.length_a   1.000
_cell.length_b   1.000
_cell.length_c   1.000
_cell.angle_alpha   90.00
_cell.angle_beta   90.00
_cell.angle_gamma   90.00
#
_symmetry.space_group_name_H-M   'P 1'
#
loop_
_entity.id
_entity.type
_entity.pdbx_description
1 polymer ?
#
loop_
_entity_poly.entity_id
_entity_poly.type
_entity_poly.pdbx_seq_one_letter_code
_entity_poly.pdbx_strand_id
1 'polypeptide(L)'
;MLELIIEGDSTRKLTFKVLKMINAGFTGRGPGEVQKHIDELRKHGVTTSQEIPAFYPMLPDRITTSERIKVLPDSKNSGEVEYVLLLDGDNIYVTVGSDHTDRELEKHSILMSK
;
A
#
# COMPACT_ATOMS: atom_id res chain seq x y z
N MET A 1 6.11 14.78 -4.93
CA MET A 1 7.55 14.48 -4.93
C MET A 1 7.94 14.01 -3.54
N LEU A 2 8.65 12.92 -3.44
CA LEU A 2 9.08 12.35 -2.16
C LEU A 2 10.54 12.74 -1.91
N GLU A 3 10.83 13.20 -0.70
CA GLU A 3 12.20 13.43 -0.25
C GLU A 3 12.55 12.39 0.82
N LEU A 4 13.60 11.64 0.58
CA LEU A 4 14.01 10.51 1.39
C LEU A 4 15.49 10.61 1.74
N ILE A 5 15.87 10.00 2.83
CA ILE A 5 17.26 9.89 3.28
C ILE A 5 17.71 8.45 3.08
N ILE A 6 18.87 8.28 2.46
CA ILE A 6 19.45 6.95 2.29
C ILE A 6 20.00 6.46 3.63
N GLU A 7 19.58 5.30 4.09
CA GLU A 7 20.08 4.69 5.30
C GLU A 7 21.60 4.44 5.21
N GLY A 8 22.30 4.72 6.30
CA GLY A 8 23.76 4.59 6.37
C GLY A 8 24.52 5.80 5.84
N ASP A 9 23.85 6.74 5.17
CA ASP A 9 24.45 8.00 4.69
C ASP A 9 23.44 9.13 4.84
N SER A 10 23.37 9.73 6.01
CA SER A 10 22.43 10.82 6.33
C SER A 10 22.64 12.09 5.50
N THR A 11 23.75 12.20 4.78
CA THR A 11 24.03 13.33 3.88
C THR A 11 23.47 13.10 2.49
N ARG A 12 23.16 11.86 2.14
CA ARG A 12 22.62 11.49 0.83
C ARG A 12 21.09 11.50 0.85
N LYS A 13 20.55 12.46 0.14
CA LYS A 13 19.10 12.61 -0.03
C LYS A 13 18.68 12.07 -1.40
N LEU A 14 17.53 11.44 -1.44
CA LEU A 14 16.87 11.01 -2.67
C LEU A 14 15.60 11.85 -2.86
N THR A 15 15.50 12.50 -4.02
CA THR A 15 14.25 13.12 -4.44
C THR A 15 13.60 12.22 -5.48
N PHE A 16 12.40 11.75 -5.20
CA PHE A 16 11.70 10.80 -6.05
C PHE A 16 10.36 11.37 -6.52
N LYS A 17 10.18 11.46 -7.84
CA LYS A 17 8.91 11.87 -8.44
C LYS A 17 8.10 10.62 -8.79
N VAL A 18 6.95 10.46 -8.17
CA VAL A 18 6.06 9.35 -8.44
C VAL A 18 5.27 9.62 -9.72
N LEU A 19 5.54 8.86 -10.75
CA LEU A 19 4.81 8.93 -12.02
C LEU A 19 3.71 7.88 -12.10
N LYS A 20 3.92 6.75 -11.44
CA LYS A 20 2.99 5.62 -11.41
C LYS A 20 3.04 4.97 -10.04
N MET A 21 1.89 4.63 -9.53
CA MET A 21 1.75 3.93 -8.25
C MET A 21 0.90 2.68 -8.43
N ILE A 22 1.35 1.59 -7.81
CA ILE A 22 0.62 0.33 -7.82
C ILE A 22 0.63 -0.22 -6.40
N ASN A 23 -0.56 -0.56 -5.88
CA ASN A 23 -0.69 -1.38 -4.69
C ASN A 23 -0.75 -2.85 -5.10
N ALA A 24 0.10 -3.67 -4.47
CA ALA A 24 0.07 -5.11 -4.66
C ALA A 24 -0.63 -5.77 -3.47
N GLY A 25 -1.57 -6.64 -3.75
CA GLY A 25 -2.28 -7.40 -2.73
C GLY A 25 -1.99 -8.90 -2.84
N PHE A 26 -2.17 -9.62 -1.74
CA PHE A 26 -1.98 -11.08 -1.68
C PHE A 26 -0.56 -11.51 -2.07
N THR A 27 0.43 -10.80 -1.55
CA THR A 27 1.86 -10.97 -1.88
C THR A 27 2.65 -11.72 -0.83
N GLY A 28 1.98 -12.40 0.11
CA GLY A 28 2.64 -13.20 1.13
C GLY A 28 3.60 -14.24 0.54
N ARG A 29 4.68 -14.54 1.26
CA ARG A 29 5.75 -15.43 0.77
C ARG A 29 5.30 -16.87 0.54
N GLY A 30 4.32 -17.34 1.32
CA GLY A 30 3.82 -18.70 1.24
C GLY A 30 2.37 -18.74 0.77
N PRO A 31 1.98 -19.78 0.00
CA PRO A 31 0.57 -19.95 -0.41
C PRO A 31 -0.39 -20.02 0.77
N GLY A 32 0.05 -20.61 1.89
CA GLY A 32 -0.76 -20.73 3.10
C GLY A 32 -1.07 -19.39 3.76
N GLU A 33 -0.09 -18.47 3.81
CA GLU A 33 -0.29 -17.13 4.36
C GLU A 33 -1.26 -16.32 3.50
N VAL A 34 -1.09 -16.37 2.18
CA VAL A 34 -1.97 -15.70 1.22
C VAL A 34 -3.39 -16.24 1.34
N GLN A 35 -3.56 -17.55 1.41
CA GLN A 35 -4.86 -18.19 1.55
C GLN A 35 -5.54 -17.81 2.86
N LYS A 36 -4.78 -17.77 3.96
CA LYS A 36 -5.29 -17.35 5.26
C LYS A 36 -5.82 -15.91 5.21
N HIS A 37 -5.09 -15.01 4.57
CA HIS A 37 -5.51 -13.61 4.39
C HIS A 37 -6.79 -13.51 3.56
N ILE A 38 -6.88 -14.26 2.46
CA ILE A 38 -8.09 -14.33 1.63
C ILE A 38 -9.27 -14.83 2.44
N ASP A 39 -9.10 -15.88 3.22
CA ASP A 39 -10.17 -16.45 4.05
C ASP A 39 -10.64 -15.46 5.13
N GLU A 40 -9.72 -14.73 5.74
CA GLU A 40 -10.07 -13.68 6.70
C GLU A 40 -10.91 -12.55 6.05
N LEU A 41 -10.51 -12.09 4.88
CA LEU A 41 -11.26 -11.08 4.13
C LEU A 41 -12.66 -11.58 3.76
N ARG A 42 -12.78 -12.82 3.31
CA ARG A 42 -14.08 -13.42 2.98
C ARG A 42 -15.01 -13.53 4.17
N LYS A 43 -14.48 -13.83 5.36
CA LYS A 43 -15.26 -13.84 6.61
C LYS A 43 -15.85 -12.47 6.94
N HIS A 44 -15.17 -11.41 6.55
CA HIS A 44 -15.63 -10.03 6.73
C HIS A 44 -16.45 -9.50 5.56
N GLY A 45 -16.81 -10.34 4.62
CA GLY A 45 -17.66 -9.99 3.48
C GLY A 45 -16.93 -9.29 2.34
N VAL A 46 -15.60 -9.35 2.31
CA VAL A 46 -14.79 -8.76 1.24
C VAL A 46 -14.78 -9.69 0.03
N THR A 47 -15.09 -9.13 -1.15
CA THR A 47 -14.91 -9.84 -2.41
C THR A 47 -13.43 -9.81 -2.79
N THR A 48 -12.84 -10.99 -2.96
CA THR A 48 -11.43 -11.12 -3.32
C THR A 48 -11.25 -11.38 -4.81
N SER A 49 -10.15 -10.87 -5.38
CA SER A 49 -9.77 -11.15 -6.75
C SER A 49 -9.46 -12.62 -6.95
N GLN A 50 -9.70 -13.13 -8.16
CA GLN A 50 -9.27 -14.46 -8.59
C GLN A 50 -7.77 -14.50 -8.89
N GLU A 51 -7.15 -13.34 -9.17
CA GLU A 51 -5.73 -13.23 -9.47
C GLU A 51 -4.90 -13.05 -8.20
N ILE A 52 -3.82 -13.82 -8.10
CA ILE A 52 -2.87 -13.77 -6.99
C ILE A 52 -1.45 -13.79 -7.57
N PRO A 53 -0.60 -12.79 -7.26
CA PRO A 53 -0.94 -11.54 -6.56
C PRO A 53 -1.84 -10.62 -7.38
N ALA A 54 -2.57 -9.76 -6.70
CA ALA A 54 -3.42 -8.74 -7.34
C ALA A 54 -2.70 -7.40 -7.35
N PHE A 55 -2.87 -6.63 -8.43
CA PHE A 55 -2.26 -5.32 -8.61
C PHE A 55 -3.33 -4.26 -8.84
N TYR A 56 -3.30 -3.22 -8.00
CA TYR A 56 -4.27 -2.14 -8.03
C TYR A 56 -3.57 -0.84 -8.43
N PRO A 57 -3.83 -0.31 -9.65
CA PRO A 57 -3.29 1.00 -10.03
C PRO A 57 -3.90 2.09 -9.17
N MET A 58 -3.06 2.98 -8.67
CA MET A 58 -3.45 4.08 -7.80
C MET A 58 -3.01 5.42 -8.38
N LEU A 59 -3.70 6.48 -8.00
CA LEU A 59 -3.28 7.83 -8.37
C LEU A 59 -2.09 8.25 -7.50
N PRO A 60 -1.01 8.77 -8.10
CA PRO A 60 0.17 9.21 -7.35
C PRO A 60 -0.08 10.30 -6.32
N ASP A 61 -1.11 11.10 -6.48
CA ASP A 61 -1.48 12.16 -5.54
C ASP A 61 -2.09 11.65 -4.23
N ARG A 62 -2.37 10.36 -4.13
CA ARG A 62 -2.81 9.72 -2.89
C ARG A 62 -1.68 9.41 -1.92
N ILE A 63 -0.44 9.61 -2.34
CA ILE A 63 0.71 9.44 -1.46
C ILE A 63 0.90 10.69 -0.60
N THR A 64 1.13 10.49 0.68
CA THR A 64 1.50 11.57 1.60
C THR A 64 2.64 11.14 2.51
N THR A 65 3.47 12.09 2.89
CA THR A 65 4.49 11.95 3.94
C THR A 65 4.12 12.74 5.19
N SER A 66 2.87 13.22 5.27
CA SER A 66 2.36 13.93 6.43
C SER A 66 2.29 13.03 7.65
N GLU A 67 2.59 13.59 8.82
CA GLU A 67 2.44 12.91 10.10
C GLU A 67 0.98 12.67 10.47
N ARG A 68 0.05 13.30 9.76
CA ARG A 68 -1.39 13.21 10.04
C ARG A 68 -2.16 13.04 8.75
N ILE A 69 -3.14 12.14 8.79
CA ILE A 69 -4.07 11.90 7.69
C ILE A 69 -5.47 12.28 8.18
N LYS A 70 -6.14 13.09 7.38
CA LYS A 70 -7.54 13.44 7.65
C LYS A 70 -8.44 12.37 7.04
N VAL A 71 -9.38 11.88 7.84
CA VAL A 71 -10.39 10.92 7.40
C VAL A 71 -11.78 11.44 7.73
N LEU A 72 -12.78 10.93 7.07
CA LEU A 72 -14.16 11.30 7.34
C LEU A 72 -14.56 10.83 8.76
N PRO A 73 -15.41 11.60 9.48
CA PRO A 73 -15.97 11.16 10.74
C PRO A 73 -16.65 9.78 10.59
N ASP A 74 -16.50 8.95 11.59
CA ASP A 74 -17.07 7.60 11.63
C ASP A 74 -16.55 6.61 10.58
N SER A 75 -15.57 6.98 9.78
CA SER A 75 -14.93 6.05 8.87
C SER A 75 -14.12 4.99 9.62
N LYS A 76 -14.07 3.78 9.07
CA LYS A 76 -13.36 2.63 9.66
C LYS A 76 -11.97 2.49 9.05
N ASN A 77 -11.16 3.54 9.17
CA ASN A 77 -9.80 3.55 8.66
C ASN A 77 -8.83 2.80 9.56
N SER A 78 -7.93 2.06 8.96
CA SER A 78 -6.78 1.47 9.64
C SER A 78 -5.55 1.52 8.75
N GLY A 79 -4.37 1.61 9.38
CA GLY A 79 -3.09 1.52 8.70
C GLY A 79 -2.66 0.07 8.51
N GLU A 80 -1.95 -0.17 7.41
CA GLU A 80 -1.29 -1.44 7.13
C GLU A 80 0.16 -1.15 6.82
N VAL A 81 1.07 -1.58 7.69
CA VAL A 81 2.51 -1.38 7.47
C VAL A 81 2.98 -2.29 6.34
N GLU A 82 3.62 -1.69 5.36
CA GLU A 82 4.12 -2.40 4.19
C GLU A 82 5.50 -1.87 3.80
N TYR A 83 6.31 -2.70 3.16
CA TYR A 83 7.47 -2.19 2.47
C TYR A 83 7.07 -1.63 1.10
N VAL A 84 7.79 -0.59 0.70
CA VAL A 84 7.53 0.13 -0.55
C VAL A 84 8.77 0.04 -1.43
N LEU A 85 8.57 -0.30 -2.69
CA LEU A 85 9.63 -0.33 -3.68
C LEU A 85 9.54 0.93 -4.55
N LEU A 86 10.64 1.67 -4.62
CA LEU A 86 10.76 2.83 -5.49
C LEU A 86 11.68 2.46 -6.65
N LEU A 87 11.11 2.40 -7.84
CA LEU A 87 11.82 2.01 -9.05
C LEU A 87 12.26 3.26 -9.80
N ASP A 88 13.56 3.45 -9.95
CA ASP A 88 14.16 4.59 -10.64
C ASP A 88 15.23 4.09 -11.61
N GLY A 89 14.85 3.87 -12.86
CA GLY A 89 15.74 3.26 -13.85
C GLY A 89 16.18 1.86 -13.41
N ASP A 90 17.48 1.67 -13.27
CA ASP A 90 18.07 0.41 -12.82
C ASP A 90 18.17 0.30 -11.29
N ASN A 91 17.77 1.34 -10.56
CA ASN A 91 17.84 1.36 -9.12
C ASN A 91 16.51 0.97 -8.50
N ILE A 92 16.57 0.19 -7.44
CA ILE A 92 15.41 -0.15 -6.60
C ILE A 92 15.74 0.27 -5.18
N TYR A 93 14.95 1.20 -4.65
CA TYR A 93 15.03 1.61 -3.25
C TYR A 93 13.91 0.97 -2.47
N VAL A 94 14.19 0.61 -1.23
CA VAL A 94 13.21 0.00 -0.33
C VAL A 94 12.95 0.95 0.84
N THR A 95 11.70 1.20 1.12
CA THR A 95 11.29 1.99 2.28
C THR A 95 10.04 1.37 2.92
N VAL A 96 9.53 2.02 3.94
CA VAL A 96 8.33 1.59 4.66
C VAL A 96 7.21 2.59 4.42
N GLY A 97 6.02 2.07 4.26
CA GLY A 97 4.81 2.87 4.14
C GLY A 97 3.66 2.29 4.93
N SER A 98 2.55 2.99 4.92
CA SER A 98 1.29 2.50 5.43
C SER A 98 0.22 2.60 4.34
N ASP A 99 -0.38 1.47 4.02
CA ASP A 99 -1.53 1.40 3.16
C ASP A 99 -2.80 1.59 4.00
N HIS A 100 -3.22 2.85 4.13
CA HIS A 100 -4.44 3.16 4.86
C HIS A 100 -5.67 2.68 4.09
N THR A 101 -6.51 1.94 4.77
CA THR A 101 -7.66 1.26 4.19
C THR A 101 -8.92 1.62 4.96
N ASP A 102 -9.97 2.01 4.25
CA ASP A 102 -11.31 2.13 4.80
C ASP A 102 -11.96 0.74 4.82
N ARG A 103 -12.13 0.17 6.00
CA ARG A 103 -12.62 -1.21 6.16
C ARG A 103 -14.05 -1.42 5.71
N GLU A 104 -14.89 -0.39 5.74
CA GLU A 104 -16.25 -0.49 5.23
C GLU A 104 -16.26 -0.48 3.69
N LEU A 105 -15.46 0.36 3.06
CA LEU A 105 -15.33 0.36 1.61
C LEU A 105 -14.66 -0.91 1.08
N GLU A 106 -13.74 -1.49 1.84
CA GLU A 106 -13.06 -2.73 1.46
C GLU A 106 -14.03 -3.88 1.22
N LYS A 107 -15.16 -3.92 1.92
CA LYS A 107 -16.22 -4.91 1.72
C LYS A 107 -16.84 -4.83 0.33
N HIS A 108 -16.83 -3.65 -0.28
CA HIS A 108 -17.37 -3.41 -1.62
C HIS A 108 -16.30 -3.47 -2.70
N SER A 109 -15.13 -2.90 -2.43
CA SER A 109 -14.02 -2.86 -3.37
C SER A 109 -12.72 -2.59 -2.64
N ILE A 110 -11.75 -3.47 -2.80
CA ILE A 110 -10.41 -3.28 -2.25
C ILE A 110 -9.78 -2.01 -2.85
N LEU A 111 -9.93 -1.80 -4.15
CA LEU A 111 -9.38 -0.62 -4.84
C LEU A 111 -9.97 0.68 -4.28
N MET A 112 -11.28 0.75 -4.06
CA MET A 112 -11.95 1.95 -3.57
C MET A 112 -11.64 2.25 -2.10
N SER A 113 -11.19 1.27 -1.33
CA SER A 113 -10.87 1.42 0.09
C SER A 113 -9.53 2.11 0.36
N LYS A 114 -8.70 2.24 -0.66
CA LYS A 114 -7.33 2.78 -0.57
C LYS A 114 -7.25 4.30 -0.72
#